data_177d409116c4510c728b57dc35acf320
#
_entry.id   177d409116c4510c728b57dc35acf320
#
_cell.length_a   1.000
_cell.length_b   1.000
_cell.length_c   1.000
_cell.angle_alpha   90.00
_cell.angle_beta   90.00
_cell.angle_gamma   90.00
#
_symmetry.space_group_name_H-M   'P 1'
#
loop_
_entity.id
_entity.type
_entity.pdbx_description
1 polymer ?
#
loop_
_entity_poly.entity_id
_entity_poly.type
_entity_poly.pdbx_seq_one_letter_code
_entity_poly.pdbx_strand_id
1 'polypeptide(L)'
;MPARRDMPRVVEFPGMIRLFIKPYCPWCHQAVAWLNEQGVQYETLDVISDSKAYTEMVNLSGQTCAPVIDVDGKILADFGPDELAKFWKKISAAG
;
A
#
# COMPACT_ATOMS: atom_id res chain seq x y z
N MET A 1 15.48 19.25 -8.70
CA MET A 1 15.32 19.08 -8.66
C MET A 1 15.15 19.29 -8.25
N PRO A 2 15.10 19.33 -8.18
CA PRO A 2 14.92 19.37 -7.97
C PRO A 2 14.47 19.21 -7.52
N ALA A 3 14.13 19.15 -7.53
CA ALA A 3 13.74 18.90 -7.26
C ALA A 3 13.22 18.54 -6.71
N ARG A 4 13.06 18.36 -6.66
CA ARG A 4 12.70 17.92 -6.32
C ARG A 4 12.51 17.97 -5.51
N ARG A 5 12.55 18.10 -5.40
CA ARG A 5 12.55 17.95 -4.76
C ARG A 5 12.39 18.07 -3.81
N ASP A 6 12.16 18.39 -3.59
CA ASP A 6 12.08 18.37 -2.73
C ASP A 6 11.45 18.28 -1.90
N MET A 7 11.12 18.03 -1.84
CA MET A 7 10.41 17.69 -1.21
C MET A 7 10.17 17.49 -0.05
N PRO A 8 9.57 17.67 0.40
CA PRO A 8 9.46 17.51 1.63
C PRO A 8 9.42 16.58 2.59
N ARG A 9 9.42 16.61 3.51
CA ARG A 9 9.51 15.80 4.13
C ARG A 9 8.74 14.78 4.35
N VAL A 10 8.59 14.56 3.78
CA VAL A 10 7.91 13.33 3.50
C VAL A 10 8.71 12.20 4.07
N VAL A 11 8.09 11.36 4.81
CA VAL A 11 8.73 10.14 5.26
C VAL A 11 9.00 9.30 4.03
N GLU A 12 10.26 9.03 3.79
CA GLU A 12 10.64 8.19 2.67
C GLU A 12 10.97 6.81 3.17
N PHE A 13 10.28 5.85 2.61
CA PHE A 13 10.58 4.46 2.87
C PHE A 13 11.63 4.02 1.86
N PRO A 14 12.69 3.33 2.30
CA PRO A 14 13.75 2.92 1.38
C PRO A 14 13.30 1.93 0.34
N GLY A 15 12.20 1.22 0.58
CA GLY A 15 11.68 0.27 -0.37
C GLY A 15 10.49 0.80 -1.11
N MET A 16 9.86 -0.09 -1.84
CA MET A 16 8.70 0.23 -2.66
C MET A 16 7.43 0.00 -1.87
N ILE A 17 6.45 0.87 -2.09
CA ILE A 17 5.12 0.67 -1.54
C ILE A 17 4.27 0.05 -2.64
N ARG A 18 3.69 -1.11 -2.37
CA ARG A 18 2.86 -1.83 -3.33
C ARG A 18 1.51 -2.12 -2.71
N LEU A 19 0.45 -1.81 -3.46
CA LEU A 19 -0.91 -2.04 -3.03
C LEU A 19 -1.56 -3.05 -3.97
N PHE A 20 -1.92 -4.21 -3.44
CA PHE A 20 -2.57 -5.27 -4.20
C PHE A 20 -4.07 -5.07 -4.10
N ILE A 21 -4.75 -4.96 -5.23
CA ILE A 21 -6.16 -4.60 -5.28
C ILE A 21 -6.96 -5.51 -6.20
N LYS A 22 -8.28 -5.45 -5.99
CA LYS A 22 -9.26 -5.95 -6.94
C LYS A 22 -10.06 -4.75 -7.42
N PRO A 23 -10.26 -4.59 -8.74
CA PRO A 23 -10.85 -3.34 -9.27
C PRO A 23 -12.25 -3.03 -8.74
N TYR A 24 -13.02 -4.04 -8.37
CA TYR A 24 -14.40 -3.86 -7.92
C TYR A 24 -14.53 -3.89 -6.39
N CYS A 25 -13.45 -3.78 -5.67
CA CYS A 25 -13.45 -3.86 -4.21
C CYS A 25 -13.57 -2.46 -3.60
N PRO A 26 -14.66 -2.18 -2.85
CA PRO A 26 -14.80 -0.85 -2.24
C PRO A 26 -13.68 -0.51 -1.26
N TRP A 27 -13.23 -1.50 -0.49
CA TRP A 27 -12.13 -1.28 0.47
C TRP A 27 -10.84 -0.93 -0.25
N CYS A 28 -10.62 -1.53 -1.43
CA CYS A 28 -9.45 -1.19 -2.24
C CYS A 28 -9.52 0.26 -2.71
N HIS A 29 -10.70 0.71 -3.14
CA HIS A 29 -10.88 2.09 -3.58
C HIS A 29 -10.64 3.06 -2.44
N GLN A 30 -11.06 2.71 -1.24
CA GLN A 30 -10.83 3.54 -0.07
C GLN A 30 -9.35 3.62 0.29
N ALA A 31 -8.63 2.51 0.14
CA ALA A 31 -7.19 2.49 0.37
C ALA A 31 -6.47 3.41 -0.62
N VAL A 32 -6.85 3.33 -1.90
CA VAL A 32 -6.27 4.19 -2.92
C VAL A 32 -6.52 5.66 -2.60
N ALA A 33 -7.75 6.00 -2.22
CA ALA A 33 -8.08 7.38 -1.89
C ALA A 33 -7.26 7.87 -0.70
N TRP A 34 -7.12 7.04 0.32
CA TRP A 34 -6.36 7.40 1.51
C TRP A 34 -4.89 7.67 1.18
N LEU A 35 -4.29 6.77 0.39
CA LEU A 35 -2.89 6.93 0.01
C LEU A 35 -2.68 8.17 -0.84
N ASN A 36 -3.62 8.47 -1.73
CA ASN A 36 -3.54 9.67 -2.55
C ASN A 36 -3.61 10.93 -1.68
N GLU A 37 -4.46 10.91 -0.65
CA GLU A 37 -4.55 12.05 0.27
C GLU A 37 -3.25 12.28 1.02
N GLN A 38 -2.53 11.20 1.33
CA GLN A 38 -1.26 11.33 2.04
C GLN A 38 -0.12 11.77 1.13
N GLY A 39 -0.35 11.78 -0.18
CA GLY A 39 0.67 12.20 -1.12
C GLY A 39 1.83 11.24 -1.27
N VAL A 40 1.64 9.99 -0.89
CA VAL A 40 2.71 9.00 -1.00
C VAL A 40 2.69 8.36 -2.39
N GLN A 41 3.84 7.93 -2.83
CA GLN A 41 3.97 7.21 -4.10
C GLN A 41 3.87 5.72 -3.84
N TYR A 42 3.11 5.06 -4.68
CA TYR A 42 2.90 3.62 -4.52
C TYR A 42 2.54 3.03 -5.87
N GLU A 43 2.70 1.72 -5.97
CA GLU A 43 2.33 0.95 -7.15
C GLU A 43 1.08 0.13 -6.84
N THR A 44 0.10 0.16 -7.73
CA THR A 44 -1.07 -0.71 -7.58
C THR A 44 -0.90 -1.94 -8.46
N LEU A 45 -1.32 -3.06 -7.93
CA LEU A 45 -1.21 -4.35 -8.61
C LEU A 45 -2.58 -5.01 -8.60
N ASP A 46 -3.14 -5.20 -9.80
CA ASP A 46 -4.45 -5.80 -9.97
C ASP A 46 -4.32 -7.31 -9.96
N VAL A 47 -4.74 -7.92 -8.86
CA VAL A 47 -4.57 -9.36 -8.68
C VAL A 47 -5.58 -10.19 -9.46
N ILE A 48 -6.56 -9.55 -10.09
CA ILE A 48 -7.51 -10.25 -10.95
C ILE A 48 -6.90 -10.44 -12.34
N SER A 49 -6.27 -9.40 -12.88
CA SER A 49 -5.72 -9.45 -14.22
C SER A 49 -4.28 -9.95 -14.27
N ASP A 50 -3.61 -10.02 -13.13
CA ASP A 50 -2.20 -10.38 -13.07
C ASP A 50 -2.02 -11.53 -12.07
N SER A 51 -1.83 -12.74 -12.60
CA SER A 51 -1.71 -13.92 -11.76
C SER A 51 -0.44 -13.92 -10.91
N LYS A 52 0.62 -13.27 -11.38
CA LYS A 52 1.85 -13.15 -10.59
C LYS A 52 1.63 -12.26 -9.38
N ALA A 53 0.87 -11.17 -9.58
CA ALA A 53 0.52 -10.29 -8.47
C ALA A 53 -0.34 -11.02 -7.46
N TYR A 54 -1.28 -11.83 -7.92
CA TYR A 54 -2.12 -12.62 -7.03
C TYR A 54 -1.28 -13.57 -6.19
N THR A 55 -0.38 -14.30 -6.84
CA THR A 55 0.49 -15.24 -6.13
C THR A 55 1.34 -14.54 -5.09
N GLU A 56 1.89 -13.39 -5.47
CA GLU A 56 2.71 -12.63 -4.55
C GLU A 56 1.91 -12.13 -3.36
N MET A 57 0.68 -11.65 -3.60
CA MET A 57 -0.19 -11.21 -2.52
C MET A 57 -0.44 -12.34 -1.53
N VAL A 58 -0.74 -13.54 -2.03
CA VAL A 58 -0.99 -14.69 -1.17
C VAL A 58 0.27 -15.06 -0.39
N ASN A 59 1.43 -15.05 -1.04
CA ASN A 59 2.68 -15.39 -0.37
C ASN A 59 3.02 -14.41 0.74
N LEU A 60 2.76 -13.12 0.51
CA LEU A 60 3.10 -12.10 1.50
C LEU A 60 2.11 -12.05 2.65
N SER A 61 0.83 -12.22 2.37
CA SER A 61 -0.22 -12.00 3.37
C SER A 61 -0.77 -13.28 3.98
N GLY A 62 -0.57 -14.41 3.31
CA GLY A 62 -1.13 -15.68 3.76
C GLY A 62 -2.61 -15.81 3.51
N GLN A 63 -3.18 -14.93 2.68
CA GLN A 63 -4.61 -14.96 2.39
C GLN A 63 -4.89 -14.47 0.98
N THR A 64 -6.15 -14.60 0.57
CA THR A 64 -6.56 -14.27 -0.80
C THR A 64 -7.39 -13.00 -0.89
N CYS A 65 -7.61 -12.31 0.22
CA CYS A 65 -8.45 -11.13 0.27
C CYS A 65 -7.65 -9.86 -0.02
N ALA A 66 -8.25 -8.94 -0.74
CA ALA A 66 -7.69 -7.61 -0.97
C ALA A 66 -8.45 -6.63 -0.10
N PRO A 67 -7.91 -5.47 0.20
CA PRO A 67 -6.58 -5.01 -0.21
C PRO A 67 -5.45 -5.56 0.66
N VAL A 68 -4.25 -5.61 0.09
CA VAL A 68 -3.03 -5.94 0.82
C VAL A 68 -2.01 -4.87 0.47
N ILE A 69 -1.36 -4.30 1.48
CA ILE A 69 -0.32 -3.31 1.24
C ILE A 69 1.01 -3.83 1.77
N ASP A 70 2.05 -3.61 0.97
CA ASP A 70 3.42 -3.99 1.28
C ASP A 70 4.25 -2.72 1.31
N VAL A 71 4.67 -2.31 2.49
CA VAL A 71 5.50 -1.12 2.68
C VAL A 71 6.88 -1.58 3.10
N ASP A 72 7.73 -1.78 2.11
CA ASP A 72 9.12 -2.20 2.34
C ASP A 72 9.19 -3.46 3.20
N GLY A 73 8.36 -4.45 2.89
CA GLY A 73 8.33 -5.72 3.59
C GLY A 73 7.37 -5.78 4.76
N LYS A 74 6.78 -4.66 5.16
CA LYS A 74 5.77 -4.65 6.21
C LYS A 74 4.40 -4.78 5.57
N ILE A 75 3.64 -5.78 6.00
CA ILE A 75 2.42 -6.21 5.32
C ILE A 75 1.21 -5.92 6.19
N LEU A 76 0.18 -5.33 5.59
CA LEU A 76 -1.14 -5.21 6.19
C LEU A 76 -2.14 -5.78 5.19
N ALA A 77 -3.05 -6.61 5.67
CA ALA A 77 -3.97 -7.32 4.79
C ALA A 77 -5.40 -7.14 5.28
N ASP A 78 -6.32 -7.11 4.32
CA ASP A 78 -7.76 -7.12 4.60
C ASP A 78 -8.13 -5.97 5.54
N PHE A 79 -7.84 -4.75 5.11
CA PHE A 79 -7.96 -3.57 5.97
C PHE A 79 -8.90 -2.54 5.36
N GLY A 80 -9.42 -1.67 6.24
CA GLY A 80 -10.11 -0.45 5.84
C GLY A 80 -9.22 0.76 6.10
N PRO A 81 -9.75 1.98 5.83
CA PRO A 81 -8.94 3.19 6.02
C PRO A 81 -8.45 3.40 7.44
N ASP A 82 -9.26 3.02 8.43
CA ASP A 82 -8.86 3.20 9.83
C ASP A 82 -7.67 2.32 10.18
N GLU A 83 -7.70 1.06 9.75
CA GLU A 83 -6.59 0.14 9.99
C GLU A 83 -5.35 0.60 9.25
N LEU A 84 -5.53 1.11 8.03
CA LEU A 84 -4.42 1.61 7.24
C LEU A 84 -3.76 2.81 7.92
N ALA A 85 -4.56 3.72 8.46
CA ALA A 85 -4.03 4.90 9.16
C ALA A 85 -3.22 4.49 10.38
N LYS A 86 -3.72 3.53 11.15
CA LYS A 86 -3.02 3.02 12.32
C LYS A 86 -1.71 2.34 11.94
N PHE A 87 -1.76 1.53 10.90
CA PHE A 87 -0.58 0.85 10.38
C PHE A 87 0.48 1.86 9.96
N TRP A 88 0.05 2.89 9.22
CA TRP A 88 0.97 3.92 8.74
C TRP A 88 1.63 4.66 9.88
N LYS A 89 0.85 5.03 10.88
CA LYS A 89 1.37 5.71 12.05
C LYS A 89 2.40 4.85 12.77
N LYS A 90 2.12 3.56 12.89
CA LYS A 90 2.99 2.63 13.57
C LYS A 90 4.32 2.47 12.85
N ILE A 91 4.30 2.28 11.53
CA ILE A 91 5.54 2.10 10.79
C ILE A 91 6.33 3.39 10.68
N SER A 92 5.65 4.54 10.62
CA SER A 92 6.33 5.83 10.58
C SER A 92 7.02 6.11 11.91
N ALA A 93 6.37 5.78 13.01
CA ALA A 93 6.95 5.99 14.34
C ALA A 93 8.14 5.07 14.57
N ALA A 94 8.06 3.85 14.03
CA ALA A 94 9.15 2.87 14.18
C ALA A 94 10.35 3.22 13.31
N GLY A 95 10.07 3.89 12.20
CA GLY A 95 11.11 4.26 11.27
C GLY A 95 11.91 5.43 11.74
#